data_59299f20126624bd8d929f7e2dc72ff2
#
_entry.id   59299f20126624bd8d929f7e2dc72ff2
#
_cell.length_a   1.000
_cell.length_b   1.000
_cell.length_c   1.000
_cell.angle_alpha   90.00
_cell.angle_beta   90.00
_cell.angle_gamma   90.00
#
_symmetry.space_group_name_H-M   'P 1'
#
loop_
_entity.id
_entity.type
_entity.pdbx_description
1 polymer ?
#
loop_
_entity_poly.entity_id
_entity_poly.type
_entity_poly.pdbx_seq_one_letter_code
_entity_poly.pdbx_strand_id
1 'polypeptide(L)'
;MCIRDRDTVVTCGIPTTFGAGVTYVYDNRLTVGADVMFQNWSKVSYMNNDEAFCDRGRISVGAEYLPNPMGRSYLSHVKYRLGAYYSKPYYKIDGVRAADEYGVTAGFGLPIPRTRSVLSLSAQYVRTKGTQAAFLNENTLRICIGVTFNERWFFKRKVD
;
A
#
# COMPACT_ATOMS: atom_id res chain seq x y z
N MET A 1 -23.62 20.66 42.24
CA MET A 1 -22.56 19.75 41.81
C MET A 1 -21.96 20.34 40.55
N CYS A 2 -20.86 21.11 40.66
CA CYS A 2 -20.25 21.79 39.51
C CYS A 2 -19.34 20.76 38.79
N ILE A 3 -19.70 20.39 37.59
CA ILE A 3 -18.82 19.62 36.66
C ILE A 3 -17.76 20.64 36.22
N ARG A 4 -16.55 20.48 36.72
CA ARG A 4 -15.39 21.25 36.27
C ARG A 4 -14.90 20.57 35.01
N ASP A 5 -15.26 21.10 33.83
CA ASP A 5 -14.64 20.74 32.56
C ASP A 5 -13.14 21.04 32.67
N ARG A 6 -12.33 19.98 32.65
CA ARG A 6 -10.89 20.10 32.47
C ARG A 6 -10.64 20.09 30.98
N ASP A 7 -10.43 21.24 30.40
CA ASP A 7 -9.83 21.37 29.08
C ASP A 7 -8.41 20.77 29.14
N THR A 8 -8.27 19.52 28.67
CA THR A 8 -6.98 18.89 28.57
C THR A 8 -6.43 19.18 27.17
N VAL A 9 -5.45 20.08 27.09
CA VAL A 9 -4.72 20.31 25.82
C VAL A 9 -3.83 19.12 25.57
N VAL A 10 -4.16 18.33 24.56
CA VAL A 10 -3.34 17.19 24.12
C VAL A 10 -2.51 17.61 22.91
N THR A 11 -1.20 17.54 23.03
CA THR A 11 -0.30 17.82 21.93
C THR A 11 -0.16 16.56 21.06
N CYS A 12 -0.59 16.63 19.79
CA CYS A 12 -0.39 15.60 18.79
C CYS A 12 0.66 16.07 17.78
N GLY A 13 1.75 15.35 17.66
CA GLY A 13 2.78 15.58 16.64
C GLY A 13 2.56 14.72 15.41
N ILE A 14 2.99 15.21 14.24
CA ILE A 14 3.03 14.46 12.98
C ILE A 14 4.49 14.10 12.67
N PRO A 15 4.81 12.84 12.35
CA PRO A 15 6.18 12.44 12.07
C PRO A 15 6.70 13.01 10.74
N THR A 16 7.96 13.36 10.71
CA THR A 16 8.62 13.69 9.45
C THR A 16 8.78 12.42 8.63
N THR A 17 8.33 12.45 7.38
CA THR A 17 8.35 11.33 6.46
C THR A 17 9.27 11.62 5.28
N PHE A 18 10.18 10.70 4.99
CA PHE A 18 11.02 10.68 3.80
C PHE A 18 10.67 9.46 2.96
N GLY A 19 10.50 9.66 1.66
CA GLY A 19 10.25 8.58 0.72
C GLY A 19 11.05 8.79 -0.56
N ALA A 20 11.56 7.69 -1.10
CA ALA A 20 12.22 7.66 -2.39
C ALA A 20 11.79 6.39 -3.13
N GLY A 21 11.55 6.52 -4.42
CA GLY A 21 11.16 5.40 -5.27
C GLY A 21 11.77 5.52 -6.66
N VAL A 22 11.99 4.37 -7.26
CA VAL A 22 12.48 4.26 -8.62
C VAL A 22 11.58 3.31 -9.40
N THR A 23 11.24 3.69 -10.63
CA THR A 23 10.47 2.84 -11.55
C THR A 23 11.22 2.72 -12.86
N TYR A 24 11.37 1.50 -13.32
CA TYR A 24 11.99 1.17 -14.59
C TYR A 24 10.98 0.50 -15.51
N VAL A 25 10.86 1.00 -16.73
CA VAL A 25 9.94 0.47 -17.76
C VAL A 25 10.78 -0.10 -18.90
N TYR A 26 10.59 -1.39 -19.19
CA TYR A 26 11.26 -2.09 -20.27
C TYR A 26 10.25 -2.47 -21.35
N ASP A 27 10.50 -2.02 -22.59
CA ASP A 27 9.72 -2.34 -23.81
C ASP A 27 8.19 -2.14 -23.65
N ASN A 28 7.74 -1.21 -22.81
CA ASN A 28 6.32 -1.03 -22.45
C ASN A 28 5.58 -2.31 -22.04
N ARG A 29 6.32 -3.38 -21.73
CA ARG A 29 5.78 -4.69 -21.33
C ARG A 29 6.05 -5.01 -19.88
N LEU A 30 7.21 -4.63 -19.39
CA LEU A 30 7.61 -4.90 -18.01
C LEU A 30 7.89 -3.58 -17.31
N THR A 31 7.16 -3.33 -16.23
CA THR A 31 7.42 -2.22 -15.33
C THR A 31 7.83 -2.78 -13.98
N VAL A 32 8.98 -2.37 -13.49
CA VAL A 32 9.48 -2.75 -12.16
C VAL A 32 9.66 -1.50 -11.34
N GLY A 33 9.18 -1.52 -10.12
CA GLY A 33 9.30 -0.41 -9.18
C GLY A 33 9.82 -0.86 -7.83
N ALA A 34 10.58 0.01 -7.18
CA ALA A 34 11.02 -0.17 -5.81
C ALA A 34 10.89 1.14 -5.06
N ASP A 35 10.36 1.07 -3.84
CA ASP A 35 10.10 2.23 -3.00
C ASP A 35 10.64 1.98 -1.59
N VAL A 36 11.19 3.04 -0.99
CA VAL A 36 11.63 3.06 0.39
C VAL A 36 10.98 4.25 1.09
N MET A 37 10.39 4.01 2.24
CA MET A 37 9.78 5.04 3.09
C MET A 37 10.36 4.95 4.50
N PHE A 38 10.72 6.10 5.04
CA PHE A 38 11.17 6.24 6.41
C PHE A 38 10.36 7.31 7.13
N GLN A 39 9.87 7.00 8.33
CA GLN A 39 9.08 7.91 9.16
C GLN A 39 9.72 8.01 10.54
N ASN A 40 10.04 9.23 10.94
CA ASN A 40 10.65 9.52 12.22
C ASN A 40 9.58 9.74 13.29
N TRP A 41 9.11 8.64 13.88
CA TRP A 41 8.10 8.65 14.95
C TRP A 41 8.71 8.85 16.34
N SER A 42 10.00 8.62 16.51
CA SER A 42 10.70 8.78 17.80
C SER A 42 10.69 10.22 18.34
N LYS A 43 10.44 11.21 17.46
CA LYS A 43 10.36 12.63 17.82
C LYS A 43 8.91 13.12 18.05
N VAL A 44 7.94 12.22 17.99
CA VAL A 44 6.53 12.55 18.12
C VAL A 44 6.08 12.26 19.55
N SER A 45 5.65 13.30 20.27
CA SER A 45 5.00 13.18 21.57
C SER A 45 3.51 12.97 21.36
N TYR A 46 2.93 11.99 22.03
CA TYR A 46 1.48 11.75 22.07
C TYR A 46 1.05 11.56 23.52
N MET A 47 0.14 12.42 23.98
CA MET A 47 -0.35 12.39 25.36
C MET A 47 0.76 12.46 26.44
N ASN A 48 1.80 13.24 26.23
CA ASN A 48 2.98 13.32 27.12
C ASN A 48 3.75 11.99 27.29
N ASN A 49 3.62 11.06 26.34
CA ASN A 49 4.34 9.80 26.37
C ASN A 49 5.31 9.76 25.17
N ASP A 50 6.59 10.00 25.43
CA ASP A 50 7.64 10.10 24.40
C ASP A 50 8.23 8.73 24.04
N GLU A 51 7.96 7.68 24.83
CA GLU A 51 8.56 6.35 24.66
C GLU A 51 7.66 5.36 23.86
N ALA A 52 6.42 5.77 23.53
CA ALA A 52 5.44 4.89 22.90
C ALA A 52 5.76 4.57 21.42
N PHE A 53 6.59 5.38 20.78
CA PHE A 53 6.84 5.29 19.34
C PHE A 53 8.28 4.96 19.00
N CYS A 54 8.46 4.33 17.85
CA CYS A 54 9.78 4.07 17.24
C CYS A 54 9.72 4.36 15.74
N ASP A 55 10.88 4.62 15.14
CA ASP A 55 10.98 4.93 13.74
C ASP A 55 10.48 3.78 12.87
N ARG A 56 9.66 4.12 11.87
CA ARG A 56 9.09 3.20 10.90
C ARG A 56 9.90 3.21 9.62
N GLY A 57 10.31 2.04 9.17
CA GLY A 57 10.87 1.83 7.84
C GLY A 57 9.96 0.91 7.04
N ARG A 58 9.72 1.24 5.76
CA ARG A 58 9.02 0.38 4.81
C ARG A 58 9.79 0.32 3.51
N ILE A 59 9.96 -0.89 3.00
CA ILE A 59 10.54 -1.16 1.68
C ILE A 59 9.49 -1.93 0.91
N SER A 60 9.22 -1.55 -0.33
CA SER A 60 8.31 -2.23 -1.24
C SER A 60 8.94 -2.38 -2.62
N VAL A 61 8.69 -3.53 -3.23
CA VAL A 61 9.09 -3.83 -4.61
C VAL A 61 7.90 -4.39 -5.34
N GLY A 62 7.77 -4.05 -6.62
CA GLY A 62 6.66 -4.53 -7.44
C GLY A 62 7.05 -4.64 -8.90
N ALA A 63 6.36 -5.52 -9.61
CA ALA A 63 6.48 -5.68 -11.05
C ALA A 63 5.10 -5.81 -11.69
N GLU A 64 4.91 -5.15 -12.83
CA GLU A 64 3.75 -5.30 -13.72
C GLU A 64 4.26 -5.82 -15.06
N TYR A 65 3.68 -6.91 -15.54
CA TYR A 65 3.99 -7.51 -16.82
C TYR A 65 2.76 -7.54 -17.74
N LEU A 66 2.91 -7.01 -18.94
CA LEU A 66 1.93 -7.01 -20.02
C LEU A 66 2.51 -7.78 -21.21
N PRO A 67 2.06 -9.02 -21.49
CA PRO A 67 2.71 -9.89 -22.48
C PRO A 67 2.76 -9.30 -23.90
N ASN A 68 1.63 -8.84 -24.42
CA ASN A 68 1.60 -8.22 -25.74
C ASN A 68 0.37 -7.32 -25.91
N PRO A 69 0.54 -5.98 -25.92
CA PRO A 69 -0.57 -5.03 -26.08
C PRO A 69 -1.27 -5.10 -27.45
N MET A 70 -0.62 -5.69 -28.50
CA MET A 70 -1.18 -5.86 -29.85
C MET A 70 -1.58 -7.30 -30.18
N GLY A 71 -1.53 -8.22 -29.21
CA GLY A 71 -1.86 -9.62 -29.40
C GLY A 71 -3.35 -9.84 -29.71
N ARG A 72 -3.68 -10.87 -30.49
CA ARG A 72 -5.08 -11.26 -30.75
C ARG A 72 -5.75 -11.96 -29.56
N SER A 73 -4.97 -12.54 -28.67
CA SER A 73 -5.48 -13.26 -27.49
C SER A 73 -5.85 -12.30 -26.38
N TYR A 74 -6.97 -12.54 -25.71
CA TYR A 74 -7.39 -11.77 -24.54
C TYR A 74 -6.34 -11.80 -23.42
N LEU A 75 -5.74 -12.95 -23.16
CA LEU A 75 -4.71 -13.14 -22.14
C LEU A 75 -3.45 -12.28 -22.37
N SER A 76 -3.20 -11.89 -23.63
CA SER A 76 -2.07 -11.01 -23.98
C SER A 76 -2.27 -9.56 -23.51
N HIS A 77 -3.51 -9.17 -23.24
CA HIS A 77 -3.88 -7.84 -22.76
C HIS A 77 -4.02 -7.80 -21.23
N VAL A 78 -3.97 -8.93 -20.58
CA VAL A 78 -4.05 -9.04 -19.12
C VAL A 78 -2.74 -8.53 -18.52
N LYS A 79 -2.87 -7.61 -17.55
CA LYS A 79 -1.74 -7.13 -16.77
C LYS A 79 -1.52 -8.03 -15.56
N TYR A 80 -0.35 -8.62 -15.47
CA TYR A 80 0.07 -9.43 -14.34
C TYR A 80 0.88 -8.58 -13.38
N ARG A 81 0.50 -8.58 -12.10
CA ARG A 81 1.13 -7.76 -11.07
C ARG A 81 1.59 -8.63 -9.93
N LEU A 82 2.83 -8.43 -9.52
CA LEU A 82 3.41 -9.06 -8.36
C LEU A 82 4.10 -8.00 -7.51
N GLY A 83 4.02 -8.14 -6.20
CA GLY A 83 4.69 -7.22 -5.29
C GLY A 83 5.01 -7.88 -3.96
N ALA A 84 5.98 -7.32 -3.29
CA ALA A 84 6.33 -7.68 -1.94
C ALA A 84 6.71 -6.44 -1.15
N TYR A 85 6.44 -6.43 0.15
CA TYR A 85 6.87 -5.37 1.03
C TYR A 85 7.27 -5.89 2.39
N TYR A 86 8.15 -5.13 3.02
CA TYR A 86 8.55 -5.30 4.40
C TYR A 86 8.35 -3.99 5.14
N SER A 87 7.72 -4.02 6.30
CA SER A 87 7.46 -2.85 7.11
C SER A 87 7.78 -3.11 8.57
N LYS A 88 8.56 -2.23 9.17
CA LYS A 88 8.75 -2.19 10.62
C LYS A 88 7.65 -1.37 11.26
N PRO A 89 7.06 -1.81 12.38
CA PRO A 89 6.04 -1.04 13.08
C PRO A 89 6.62 0.23 13.72
N TYR A 90 5.76 1.21 13.93
CA TYR A 90 6.12 2.50 14.55
C TYR A 90 5.81 2.57 16.05
N TYR A 91 5.14 1.58 16.62
CA TYR A 91 4.70 1.58 18.00
C TYR A 91 5.40 0.49 18.83
N LYS A 92 5.52 0.77 20.12
CA LYS A 92 6.02 -0.15 21.13
C LYS A 92 4.88 -0.48 22.10
N ILE A 93 4.84 -1.71 22.58
CA ILE A 93 3.94 -2.15 23.66
C ILE A 93 4.83 -2.63 24.79
N ASP A 94 4.69 -2.08 25.97
CA ASP A 94 5.52 -2.38 27.17
C ASP A 94 7.02 -2.25 26.90
N GLY A 95 7.43 -1.20 26.15
CA GLY A 95 8.84 -0.95 25.81
C GLY A 95 9.39 -1.86 24.71
N VAL A 96 8.63 -2.85 24.25
CA VAL A 96 9.02 -3.79 23.19
C VAL A 96 8.44 -3.34 21.87
N ARG A 97 9.26 -3.35 20.80
CA ARG A 97 8.81 -3.05 19.44
C ARG A 97 7.78 -4.10 19.00
N ALA A 98 6.69 -3.62 18.42
CA ALA A 98 5.64 -4.50 17.87
C ALA A 98 6.17 -5.38 16.72
N ALA A 99 5.30 -6.26 16.24
CA ALA A 99 5.64 -7.29 15.25
C ALA A 99 6.01 -6.71 13.88
N ASP A 100 7.05 -7.25 13.26
CA ASP A 100 7.42 -6.95 11.87
C ASP A 100 6.39 -7.52 10.89
N GLU A 101 6.09 -6.77 9.82
CA GLU A 101 5.10 -7.12 8.82
C GLU A 101 5.74 -7.42 7.47
N TYR A 102 5.43 -8.58 6.92
CA TYR A 102 5.83 -9.03 5.59
C TYR A 102 4.58 -9.24 4.75
N GLY A 103 4.52 -8.64 3.58
CA GLY A 103 3.40 -8.81 2.68
C GLY A 103 3.84 -9.20 1.27
N VAL A 104 3.09 -10.13 0.67
CA VAL A 104 3.22 -10.49 -0.74
C VAL A 104 1.88 -10.22 -1.41
N THR A 105 1.91 -9.63 -2.59
CA THR A 105 0.72 -9.30 -3.38
C THR A 105 0.82 -9.90 -4.76
N ALA A 106 -0.30 -10.43 -5.25
CA ALA A 106 -0.45 -10.85 -6.63
C ALA A 106 -1.76 -10.29 -7.18
N GLY A 107 -1.78 -9.88 -8.45
CA GLY A 107 -2.97 -9.30 -9.04
C GLY A 107 -3.01 -9.41 -10.55
N PHE A 108 -4.23 -9.28 -11.07
CA PHE A 108 -4.55 -9.28 -12.49
C PHE A 108 -5.33 -8.03 -12.84
N GLY A 109 -4.94 -7.38 -13.92
CA GLY A 109 -5.70 -6.30 -14.53
C GLY A 109 -6.35 -6.78 -15.83
N LEU A 110 -7.66 -6.97 -15.80
CA LEU A 110 -8.44 -7.50 -16.91
C LEU A 110 -9.06 -6.33 -17.70
N PRO A 111 -8.60 -6.03 -18.93
CA PRO A 111 -9.21 -4.98 -19.74
C PRO A 111 -10.61 -5.43 -20.21
N ILE A 112 -11.60 -4.56 -20.06
CA ILE A 112 -12.95 -4.82 -20.53
C ILE A 112 -13.03 -4.52 -22.04
N PRO A 113 -13.38 -5.49 -22.89
CA PRO A 113 -13.46 -5.29 -24.33
C PRO A 113 -14.40 -4.13 -24.69
N ARG A 114 -14.05 -3.36 -25.73
CA ARG A 114 -14.81 -2.22 -26.25
C ARG A 114 -14.86 -0.97 -25.32
N THR A 115 -14.34 -1.05 -24.12
CA THR A 115 -14.21 0.10 -23.22
C THR A 115 -12.74 0.30 -22.83
N ARG A 116 -12.41 1.43 -22.23
CA ARG A 116 -11.08 1.64 -21.63
C ARG A 116 -11.05 1.29 -20.15
N SER A 117 -12.08 0.62 -19.70
CA SER A 117 -12.26 0.22 -18.30
C SER A 117 -11.44 -1.03 -17.99
N VAL A 118 -10.98 -1.14 -16.76
CA VAL A 118 -10.15 -2.28 -16.30
C VAL A 118 -10.76 -2.84 -15.02
N LEU A 119 -10.96 -4.15 -15.00
CA LEU A 119 -11.29 -4.90 -13.80
C LEU A 119 -9.98 -5.37 -13.15
N SER A 120 -9.72 -4.95 -11.92
CA SER A 120 -8.55 -5.35 -11.15
C SER A 120 -8.94 -6.37 -10.09
N LEU A 121 -8.27 -7.50 -10.09
CA LEU A 121 -8.40 -8.53 -9.06
C LEU A 121 -7.03 -8.68 -8.39
N SER A 122 -6.98 -8.59 -7.06
CA SER A 122 -5.73 -8.75 -6.33
C SER A 122 -5.92 -9.53 -5.04
N ALA A 123 -4.91 -10.32 -4.71
CA ALA A 123 -4.78 -11.02 -3.44
C ALA A 123 -3.51 -10.57 -2.73
N GLN A 124 -3.60 -10.36 -1.44
CA GLN A 124 -2.50 -9.97 -0.58
C GLN A 124 -2.43 -10.93 0.60
N TYR A 125 -1.27 -11.51 0.81
CA TYR A 125 -0.96 -12.29 2.00
C TYR A 125 0.00 -11.51 2.88
N VAL A 126 -0.39 -11.29 4.12
CA VAL A 126 0.39 -10.55 5.11
C VAL A 126 0.69 -11.45 6.28
N ARG A 127 1.94 -11.50 6.69
CA ARG A 127 2.39 -12.20 7.88
C ARG A 127 3.02 -11.22 8.85
N THR A 128 2.48 -11.17 10.04
CA THR A 128 2.98 -10.37 11.16
C THR A 128 3.71 -11.30 12.12
N LYS A 129 5.00 -11.04 12.37
CA LYS A 129 5.81 -11.83 13.31
C LYS A 129 6.11 -11.01 14.55
N GLY A 130 5.58 -11.41 15.69
CA GLY A 130 5.93 -10.87 16.99
C GLY A 130 7.36 -11.22 17.39
N THR A 131 8.10 -10.24 17.89
CA THR A 131 9.50 -10.42 18.32
C THR A 131 9.61 -11.11 19.68
N GLN A 132 8.55 -11.14 20.46
CA GLN A 132 8.50 -11.81 21.77
C GLN A 132 7.27 -12.71 21.90
N ALA A 133 7.32 -13.65 22.84
CA ALA A 133 6.27 -14.63 23.12
C ALA A 133 4.89 -14.01 23.49
N ALA A 134 4.86 -12.74 23.85
CA ALA A 134 3.63 -11.98 24.16
C ALA A 134 2.88 -11.49 22.92
N PHE A 135 3.49 -11.50 21.74
CA PHE A 135 2.85 -11.07 20.49
C PHE A 135 2.37 -12.25 19.67
N LEU A 136 1.10 -12.25 19.33
CA LEU A 136 0.49 -13.23 18.45
C LEU A 136 1.06 -13.09 17.03
N ASN A 137 1.44 -14.25 16.47
CA ASN A 137 1.72 -14.32 15.04
C ASN A 137 0.38 -14.32 14.29
N GLU A 138 0.21 -13.36 13.39
CA GLU A 138 -1.00 -13.21 12.60
C GLU A 138 -0.72 -13.43 11.12
N ASN A 139 -1.58 -14.17 10.46
CA ASN A 139 -1.58 -14.34 9.02
C ASN A 139 -2.91 -13.80 8.47
N THR A 140 -2.83 -12.83 7.59
CA THR A 140 -4.00 -12.19 6.99
C THR A 140 -3.99 -12.40 5.49
N LEU A 141 -5.09 -12.93 4.94
CA LEU A 141 -5.34 -12.97 3.50
C LEU A 141 -6.40 -11.92 3.15
N ARG A 142 -6.05 -11.01 2.26
CA ARG A 142 -6.94 -9.98 1.75
C ARG A 142 -7.16 -10.15 0.25
N ILE A 143 -8.41 -10.20 -0.17
CA ILE A 143 -8.78 -10.23 -1.58
C ILE A 143 -9.48 -8.91 -1.89
N CYS A 144 -9.05 -8.24 -2.96
CA CYS A 144 -9.60 -6.96 -3.39
C CYS A 144 -10.02 -7.07 -4.85
N ILE A 145 -11.23 -6.55 -5.13
CA ILE A 145 -11.78 -6.41 -6.48
C ILE A 145 -12.00 -4.92 -6.71
N GLY A 146 -11.47 -4.40 -7.80
CA GLY A 146 -11.60 -3.00 -8.17
C GLY A 146 -12.01 -2.86 -9.62
N VAL A 147 -12.85 -1.86 -9.91
CA VAL A 147 -13.24 -1.51 -11.27
C VAL A 147 -12.85 -0.07 -11.54
N THR A 148 -12.07 0.14 -12.59
CA THR A 148 -11.70 1.47 -13.06
C THR A 148 -12.49 1.76 -14.33
N PHE A 149 -13.41 2.72 -14.28
CA PHE A 149 -14.15 3.20 -15.43
C PHE A 149 -13.39 4.35 -16.09
N ASN A 150 -13.16 4.22 -17.40
CA ASN A 150 -12.53 5.26 -18.18
C ASN A 150 -13.31 5.44 -19.49
N GLU A 151 -14.26 6.37 -19.48
CA GLU A 151 -15.09 6.68 -20.63
C GLU A 151 -14.93 8.13 -21.09
N ARG A 152 -15.10 8.35 -22.40
CA ARG A 152 -15.13 9.69 -22.96
C ARG A 152 -16.54 10.26 -22.85
N TRP A 153 -16.74 11.26 -22.03
CA TRP A 153 -18.05 11.85 -21.76
C TRP A 153 -18.52 12.83 -22.84
N PHE A 154 -17.67 13.33 -23.73
CA PHE A 154 -18.02 14.33 -24.74
C PHE A 154 -17.64 13.87 -26.13
N PHE A 155 -18.59 13.30 -26.86
CA PHE A 155 -18.48 13.12 -28.30
C PHE A 155 -19.11 14.33 -29.00
N LYS A 156 -18.33 15.14 -29.73
CA LYS A 156 -18.92 16.02 -30.72
C LYS A 156 -19.55 15.15 -31.80
N ARG A 157 -20.88 15.09 -31.87
CA ARG A 157 -21.59 14.56 -33.03
C ARG A 157 -21.32 15.55 -34.18
N LYS A 158 -20.72 15.09 -35.29
CA LYS A 158 -20.79 15.79 -36.56
C LYS A 158 -22.22 15.66 -37.02
N VAL A 159 -22.93 16.78 -37.12
CA VAL A 159 -24.19 16.89 -37.83
C VAL A 159 -23.80 17.25 -39.26
N ASP A 160 -23.97 16.31 -40.19
CA ASP A 160 -23.89 16.53 -41.64
C ASP A 160 -25.17 17.15 -42.11
#